data_b0926aa9e38958e80ea596debc9696c3
#
_entry.id   b0926aa9e38958e80ea596debc9696c3
#
_cell.length_a   1.000
_cell.length_b   1.000
_cell.length_c   1.000
_cell.angle_alpha   90.00
_cell.angle_beta   90.00
_cell.angle_gamma   90.00
#
_symmetry.space_group_name_H-M   'P 1'
#
loop_
_entity.id
_entity.type
_entity.pdbx_description
1 polymer ?
#
loop_
_entity_poly.entity_id
_entity_poly.type
_entity_poly.pdbx_seq_one_letter_code
_entity_poly.pdbx_strand_id
1 'polypeptide(L)'
;MRASIVFFASTAAAFQAAPAVQPTTALCATRSDVLKGAGAAAALAFAAPAQAAQRTQSGLIYEIQKSNPKGKQPVKGDLIAIRFKGATTDGNVFDDTTKTDEPLYYRVGTGSLIAGIEEILPMMRYKEKWAVQIPANLAFGSAGRKASAGKPRIPGGADLYYEIDFVAFPGFEGDIYLQD
;
A
#
# COMPACT_ATOMS: atom_id res chain seq x y z
N MET A 1 68.33 22.89 -28.90
CA MET A 1 67.22 21.93 -28.94
C MET A 1 66.09 22.58 -28.15
N ARG A 2 64.99 22.93 -28.84
CA ARG A 2 63.91 23.76 -28.28
C ARG A 2 62.80 22.80 -27.82
N ALA A 3 62.46 22.88 -26.55
CA ALA A 3 61.29 22.20 -25.96
C ALA A 3 60.08 23.11 -26.03
N SER A 4 59.04 22.73 -26.78
CA SER A 4 57.77 23.45 -26.84
C SER A 4 56.84 22.89 -25.74
N ILE A 5 56.45 23.80 -24.85
CA ILE A 5 55.47 23.54 -23.83
C ILE A 5 54.08 23.87 -24.42
N VAL A 6 53.22 22.85 -24.54
CA VAL A 6 51.82 23.02 -24.95
C VAL A 6 50.97 23.23 -23.68
N PHE A 7 50.38 24.42 -23.60
CA PHE A 7 49.41 24.79 -22.57
C PHE A 7 48.03 24.21 -22.94
N PHE A 8 47.53 23.29 -22.15
CA PHE A 8 46.13 22.86 -22.24
C PHE A 8 45.27 23.77 -21.38
N ALA A 9 44.43 24.55 -22.02
CA ALA A 9 43.43 25.38 -21.38
C ALA A 9 42.26 24.47 -20.90
N SER A 10 42.07 24.42 -19.58
CA SER A 10 40.93 23.76 -18.93
C SER A 10 39.70 24.64 -19.04
N THR A 11 38.73 24.25 -19.85
CA THR A 11 37.42 24.88 -19.91
C THR A 11 36.53 24.32 -18.77
N ALA A 12 36.31 25.14 -17.77
CA ALA A 12 35.36 24.89 -16.72
C ALA A 12 33.92 24.97 -17.29
N ALA A 13 33.26 23.83 -17.41
CA ALA A 13 31.83 23.77 -17.73
C ALA A 13 31.02 24.20 -16.50
N ALA A 14 30.31 25.30 -16.65
CA ALA A 14 29.38 25.81 -15.64
C ALA A 14 28.22 24.83 -15.45
N PHE A 15 28.11 24.33 -14.24
CA PHE A 15 26.96 23.52 -13.80
C PHE A 15 25.75 24.45 -13.62
N GLN A 16 24.82 24.45 -14.56
CA GLN A 16 23.57 25.17 -14.44
C GLN A 16 22.65 24.41 -13.49
N ALA A 17 22.37 25.02 -12.35
CA ALA A 17 21.38 24.56 -11.41
C ALA A 17 19.97 24.64 -12.03
N ALA A 18 19.24 23.52 -11.97
CA ALA A 18 17.84 23.43 -12.35
C ALA A 18 16.97 24.31 -11.43
N PRO A 19 15.94 25.00 -11.96
CA PRO A 19 15.07 25.83 -11.15
C PRO A 19 14.22 24.98 -10.20
N ALA A 20 14.23 25.37 -8.95
CA ALA A 20 13.36 24.82 -7.91
C ALA A 20 11.88 25.10 -8.26
N VAL A 21 11.10 24.05 -8.37
CA VAL A 21 9.64 24.13 -8.48
C VAL A 21 9.11 24.63 -7.13
N GLN A 22 8.66 25.88 -7.10
CA GLN A 22 7.98 26.44 -5.95
C GLN A 22 6.52 25.96 -5.91
N PRO A 23 5.96 25.63 -4.74
CA PRO A 23 4.54 25.36 -4.63
C PRO A 23 3.77 26.69 -4.80
N THR A 24 3.00 26.79 -5.87
CA THR A 24 2.08 27.90 -6.06
C THR A 24 0.93 27.81 -5.06
N THR A 25 1.04 28.59 -4.01
CA THR A 25 -0.08 28.91 -3.14
C THR A 25 -1.02 29.83 -3.90
N ALA A 26 -2.07 29.28 -4.47
CA ALA A 26 -3.15 30.09 -5.03
C ALA A 26 -3.99 30.65 -3.89
N LEU A 27 -3.76 31.92 -3.60
CA LEU A 27 -4.61 32.71 -2.70
C LEU A 27 -5.95 32.99 -3.34
N CYS A 28 -6.96 32.63 -2.60
CA CYS A 28 -8.25 33.26 -2.44
C CYS A 28 -8.41 34.61 -3.19
N ALA A 29 -9.25 34.66 -4.19
CA ALA A 29 -9.84 35.90 -4.68
C ALA A 29 -11.30 35.97 -4.23
N THR A 30 -11.54 37.00 -3.46
CA THR A 30 -12.80 37.44 -2.88
C THR A 30 -13.74 38.06 -3.91
N ARG A 31 -15.02 37.89 -3.64
CA ARG A 31 -16.17 38.78 -3.83
C ARG A 31 -16.88 38.87 -5.18
N SER A 32 -18.12 38.46 -5.04
CA SER A 32 -19.35 39.19 -5.43
C SER A 32 -19.57 39.46 -6.91
N ASP A 33 -20.40 38.62 -7.53
CA ASP A 33 -21.60 39.22 -8.14
C ASP A 33 -22.75 38.23 -8.17
N VAL A 34 -23.86 38.72 -7.73
CA VAL A 34 -25.17 38.13 -7.59
C VAL A 34 -25.82 38.03 -8.95
N LEU A 35 -26.51 36.96 -9.26
CA LEU A 35 -27.87 36.86 -9.74
C LEU A 35 -28.12 35.80 -10.81
N LYS A 36 -29.03 34.92 -10.43
CA LYS A 36 -30.07 34.25 -11.23
C LYS A 36 -29.67 33.10 -12.16
N GLY A 37 -30.17 31.94 -11.77
CA GLY A 37 -30.60 30.96 -12.77
C GLY A 37 -30.39 29.51 -12.36
N ALA A 38 -31.46 28.94 -11.79
CA ALA A 38 -31.90 27.55 -12.00
C ALA A 38 -30.88 26.38 -11.78
N GLY A 39 -31.11 25.62 -10.75
CA GLY A 39 -31.00 24.16 -10.85
C GLY A 39 -29.59 23.54 -10.87
N ALA A 40 -28.77 23.81 -9.88
CA ALA A 40 -27.61 22.96 -9.62
C ALA A 40 -27.97 21.95 -8.52
N ALA A 41 -28.30 20.74 -8.92
CA ALA A 41 -28.28 19.60 -8.01
C ALA A 41 -26.87 19.53 -7.44
N ALA A 42 -26.69 19.92 -6.18
CA ALA A 42 -25.47 19.73 -5.44
C ALA A 42 -25.26 18.23 -5.28
N ALA A 43 -24.49 17.63 -6.16
CA ALA A 43 -23.88 16.36 -5.93
C ALA A 43 -22.93 16.54 -4.76
N LEU A 44 -23.38 16.24 -3.57
CA LEU A 44 -22.53 16.03 -2.40
C LEU A 44 -21.67 14.80 -2.72
N ALA A 45 -20.56 15.05 -3.41
CA ALA A 45 -19.48 14.09 -3.48
C ALA A 45 -18.97 13.96 -2.05
N PHE A 46 -19.42 12.93 -1.34
CA PHE A 46 -18.74 12.42 -0.17
C PHE A 46 -17.37 11.94 -0.66
N ALA A 47 -16.41 12.84 -0.71
CA ALA A 47 -15.01 12.47 -0.76
C ALA A 47 -14.72 11.81 0.59
N ALA A 48 -14.83 10.50 0.65
CA ALA A 48 -14.21 9.74 1.72
C ALA A 48 -12.74 10.21 1.77
N PRO A 49 -12.19 10.53 2.94
CA PRO A 49 -10.78 10.89 3.05
C PRO A 49 -9.99 9.70 2.51
N ALA A 50 -9.42 9.84 1.33
CA ALA A 50 -8.41 8.92 0.83
C ALA A 50 -7.26 9.04 1.83
N GLN A 51 -7.09 8.03 2.67
CA GLN A 51 -5.98 8.00 3.60
C GLN A 51 -4.72 7.85 2.76
N ALA A 52 -3.83 8.84 2.86
CA ALA A 52 -2.60 8.86 2.09
C ALA A 52 -1.82 7.57 2.33
N ALA A 53 -1.33 6.97 1.25
CA ALA A 53 -0.50 5.77 1.30
C ALA A 53 0.69 6.02 2.25
N GLN A 54 0.87 5.13 3.20
CA GLN A 54 1.96 5.19 4.18
C GLN A 54 3.04 4.18 3.80
N ARG A 55 4.28 4.46 4.20
CA ARG A 55 5.42 3.59 3.92
C ARG A 55 6.09 3.16 5.22
N THR A 56 6.38 1.85 5.34
CA THR A 56 7.17 1.30 6.44
C THR A 56 8.68 1.47 6.19
N GLN A 57 9.49 1.26 7.22
CA GLN A 57 10.95 1.30 7.09
C GLN A 57 11.50 0.19 6.19
N SER A 58 10.82 -0.94 6.11
CA SER A 58 11.13 -2.09 5.24
C SER A 58 10.81 -1.84 3.76
N GLY A 59 10.07 -0.77 3.46
CA GLY A 59 9.71 -0.38 2.10
C GLY A 59 8.32 -0.81 1.65
N LEU A 60 7.52 -1.43 2.52
CA LEU A 60 6.10 -1.69 2.27
C LEU A 60 5.34 -0.37 2.12
N ILE A 61 4.41 -0.33 1.18
CA ILE A 61 3.47 0.78 1.03
C ILE A 61 2.09 0.23 1.33
N TYR A 62 1.36 0.90 2.22
CA TYR A 62 0.01 0.47 2.58
C TYR A 62 -0.97 1.64 2.64
N GLU A 63 -2.21 1.34 2.34
CA GLU A 63 -3.34 2.25 2.40
C GLU A 63 -4.47 1.59 3.18
N ILE A 64 -5.00 2.31 4.17
CA ILE A 64 -6.10 1.82 4.98
C ILE A 64 -7.40 2.13 4.26
N GLN A 65 -8.02 1.11 3.64
CA GLN A 65 -9.30 1.26 2.94
C GLN A 65 -10.49 1.35 3.90
N LYS A 66 -10.42 0.58 4.99
CA LYS A 66 -11.41 0.59 6.06
C LYS A 66 -10.69 0.57 7.40
N SER A 67 -10.89 1.59 8.21
CA SER A 67 -10.29 1.70 9.53
C SER A 67 -11.29 1.33 10.63
N ASN A 68 -10.78 0.68 11.68
CA ASN A 68 -11.51 0.42 12.92
C ASN A 68 -10.62 0.79 14.13
N PRO A 69 -10.64 2.05 14.57
CA PRO A 69 -9.75 2.53 15.65
C PRO A 69 -10.00 1.84 16.99
N LYS A 70 -11.18 1.25 17.18
CA LYS A 70 -11.53 0.49 18.40
C LYS A 70 -11.17 -1.00 18.29
N GLY A 71 -10.76 -1.47 17.12
CA GLY A 71 -10.41 -2.87 16.89
C GLY A 71 -9.18 -3.28 17.68
N LYS A 72 -9.19 -4.51 18.20
CA LYS A 72 -8.01 -5.13 18.83
C LYS A 72 -6.94 -5.38 17.77
N GLN A 73 -5.68 -5.12 18.10
CA GLN A 73 -4.53 -5.51 17.28
C GLN A 73 -4.09 -6.92 17.65
N PRO A 74 -3.71 -7.75 16.66
CA PRO A 74 -3.18 -9.06 16.92
C PRO A 74 -1.74 -8.99 17.44
N VAL A 75 -1.42 -9.87 18.36
CA VAL A 75 -0.06 -10.04 18.85
C VAL A 75 0.53 -11.37 18.35
N LYS A 76 1.84 -11.50 18.38
CA LYS A 76 2.52 -12.75 18.00
C LYS A 76 1.97 -13.92 18.79
N GLY A 77 1.54 -14.97 18.09
CA GLY A 77 0.92 -16.16 18.68
C GLY A 77 -0.61 -16.18 18.58
N ASP A 78 -1.26 -15.04 18.34
CA ASP A 78 -2.71 -15.00 18.16
C ASP A 78 -3.14 -15.76 16.90
N LEU A 79 -4.26 -16.45 16.98
CA LEU A 79 -4.94 -17.02 15.82
C LEU A 79 -5.88 -15.96 15.26
N ILE A 80 -5.74 -15.66 13.98
CA ILE A 80 -6.56 -14.68 13.27
C ILE A 80 -7.20 -15.31 12.03
N ALA A 81 -8.33 -14.77 11.62
CA ALA A 81 -8.99 -15.13 10.38
C ALA A 81 -8.88 -13.93 9.42
N ILE A 82 -8.25 -14.14 8.27
CA ILE A 82 -8.04 -13.12 7.25
C ILE A 82 -8.57 -13.58 5.91
N ARG A 83 -9.02 -12.63 5.10
CA ARG A 83 -9.24 -12.82 3.67
C ARG A 83 -8.28 -11.92 2.92
N PHE A 84 -7.75 -12.42 1.82
CA PHE A 84 -6.87 -11.63 0.99
C PHE A 84 -7.03 -11.96 -0.48
N LYS A 85 -6.69 -10.98 -1.29
CA LYS A 85 -6.53 -11.10 -2.73
C LYS A 85 -5.15 -10.60 -3.10
N GLY A 86 -4.34 -11.46 -3.72
CA GLY A 86 -2.99 -11.15 -4.16
C GLY A 86 -2.92 -11.04 -5.69
N ALA A 87 -2.29 -9.97 -6.18
CA ALA A 87 -2.03 -9.74 -7.59
C ALA A 87 -0.58 -9.29 -7.82
N THR A 88 -0.05 -9.57 -9.01
CA THR A 88 1.21 -8.99 -9.47
C THR A 88 1.01 -7.58 -10.02
N THR A 89 2.08 -6.82 -10.23
CA THR A 89 2.07 -5.51 -10.88
C THR A 89 1.34 -5.51 -12.24
N ASP A 90 1.38 -6.65 -12.94
CA ASP A 90 0.70 -6.81 -14.23
C ASP A 90 -0.83 -7.02 -14.11
N GLY A 91 -1.36 -6.98 -12.87
CA GLY A 91 -2.79 -7.20 -12.59
C GLY A 91 -3.21 -8.67 -12.56
N ASN A 92 -2.29 -9.63 -12.73
CA ASN A 92 -2.61 -11.04 -12.66
C ASN A 92 -2.86 -11.47 -11.21
N VAL A 93 -4.09 -11.86 -10.90
CA VAL A 93 -4.45 -12.40 -9.59
C VAL A 93 -3.91 -13.82 -9.47
N PHE A 94 -3.08 -14.07 -8.47
CA PHE A 94 -2.45 -15.39 -8.25
C PHE A 94 -2.95 -16.11 -7.00
N ASP A 95 -3.62 -15.38 -6.11
CA ASP A 95 -4.25 -15.94 -4.92
C ASP A 95 -5.47 -15.09 -4.54
N ASP A 96 -6.60 -15.74 -4.23
CA ASP A 96 -7.83 -15.02 -3.92
C ASP A 96 -8.67 -15.87 -2.96
N THR A 97 -8.61 -15.56 -1.67
CA THR A 97 -9.41 -16.20 -0.64
C THR A 97 -10.76 -15.51 -0.43
N THR A 98 -11.03 -14.39 -1.13
CA THR A 98 -12.31 -13.69 -1.00
C THR A 98 -13.45 -14.43 -1.70
N LYS A 99 -13.12 -15.29 -2.66
CA LYS A 99 -14.07 -16.14 -3.39
C LYS A 99 -14.48 -17.41 -2.63
N THR A 100 -13.72 -17.74 -1.59
CA THR A 100 -13.98 -18.90 -0.74
C THR A 100 -14.83 -18.47 0.45
N ASP A 101 -15.82 -19.26 0.83
CA ASP A 101 -16.68 -18.94 1.99
C ASP A 101 -15.88 -18.94 3.30
N GLU A 102 -14.82 -19.75 3.39
CA GLU A 102 -13.98 -19.86 4.58
C GLU A 102 -12.80 -18.88 4.51
N PRO A 103 -12.56 -18.10 5.59
CA PRO A 103 -11.36 -17.28 5.72
C PRO A 103 -10.12 -18.14 5.96
N LEU A 104 -8.95 -17.61 5.64
CA LEU A 104 -7.69 -18.24 6.02
C LEU A 104 -7.43 -18.03 7.51
N TYR A 105 -7.33 -19.14 8.26
CA TYR A 105 -6.88 -19.10 9.66
C TYR A 105 -5.37 -19.11 9.72
N TYR A 106 -4.83 -18.09 10.37
CA TYR A 106 -3.39 -17.89 10.46
C TYR A 106 -2.96 -17.54 11.88
N ARG A 107 -1.86 -18.15 12.34
CA ARG A 107 -1.23 -17.80 13.62
C ARG A 107 -0.11 -16.81 13.40
N VAL A 108 -0.25 -15.61 13.95
CA VAL A 108 0.69 -14.50 13.75
C VAL A 108 2.12 -14.87 14.18
N GLY A 109 3.07 -14.66 13.30
CA GLY A 109 4.49 -14.86 13.56
C GLY A 109 4.98 -16.31 13.41
N THR A 110 4.26 -17.17 12.68
CA THR A 110 4.70 -18.54 12.36
C THR A 110 5.62 -18.63 11.15
N GLY A 111 5.74 -17.56 10.35
CA GLY A 111 6.58 -17.56 9.17
C GLY A 111 6.00 -18.34 7.98
N SER A 112 4.71 -18.69 8.02
CA SER A 112 4.07 -19.46 6.93
C SER A 112 3.62 -18.59 5.76
N LEU A 113 3.53 -17.28 5.97
CA LEU A 113 3.22 -16.28 4.94
C LEU A 113 4.48 -15.56 4.47
N ILE A 114 4.38 -14.80 3.40
CA ILE A 114 5.48 -13.95 2.93
C ILE A 114 5.81 -12.87 3.97
N ALA A 115 7.09 -12.50 4.05
CA ALA A 115 7.59 -11.59 5.09
C ALA A 115 6.82 -10.27 5.16
N GLY A 116 6.42 -9.73 4.00
CA GLY A 116 5.64 -8.50 3.95
C GLY A 116 4.25 -8.61 4.60
N ILE A 117 3.56 -9.74 4.47
CA ILE A 117 2.28 -9.96 5.16
C ILE A 117 2.50 -10.14 6.67
N GLU A 118 3.53 -10.87 7.06
CA GLU A 118 3.92 -11.07 8.46
C GLU A 118 4.19 -9.75 9.19
N GLU A 119 4.76 -8.78 8.49
CA GLU A 119 5.05 -7.45 9.03
C GLU A 119 3.78 -6.59 9.18
N ILE A 120 2.86 -6.69 8.22
CA ILE A 120 1.65 -5.87 8.18
C ILE A 120 0.58 -6.35 9.17
N LEU A 121 0.42 -7.66 9.34
CA LEU A 121 -0.66 -8.22 10.17
C LEU A 121 -0.69 -7.68 11.60
N PRO A 122 0.43 -7.55 12.33
CA PRO A 122 0.43 -6.97 13.67
C PRO A 122 0.08 -5.48 13.73
N MET A 123 0.17 -4.78 12.59
CA MET A 123 -0.19 -3.36 12.50
C MET A 123 -1.68 -3.14 12.28
N MET A 124 -2.36 -4.11 11.64
CA MET A 124 -3.79 -4.08 11.36
C MET A 124 -4.62 -4.26 12.64
N ARG A 125 -5.84 -3.75 12.61
CA ARG A 125 -6.83 -3.97 13.66
C ARG A 125 -7.99 -4.82 13.16
N TYR A 126 -8.66 -5.44 14.07
CA TYR A 126 -9.87 -6.20 13.81
C TYR A 126 -10.91 -5.42 12.98
N LYS A 127 -11.45 -6.06 11.95
CA LYS A 127 -12.37 -5.46 10.95
C LYS A 127 -11.78 -4.33 10.11
N GLU A 128 -10.47 -4.21 10.02
CA GLU A 128 -9.81 -3.31 9.06
C GLU A 128 -9.56 -4.01 7.73
N LYS A 129 -9.57 -3.20 6.66
CA LYS A 129 -9.20 -3.62 5.32
C LYS A 129 -8.10 -2.71 4.79
N TRP A 130 -7.00 -3.32 4.36
CA TRP A 130 -5.82 -2.62 3.88
C TRP A 130 -5.44 -3.07 2.47
N ALA A 131 -5.03 -2.11 1.64
CA ALA A 131 -4.34 -2.37 0.39
C ALA A 131 -2.83 -2.20 0.63
N VAL A 132 -2.04 -3.20 0.25
CA VAL A 132 -0.61 -3.25 0.55
C VAL A 132 0.17 -3.57 -0.71
N GLN A 133 1.19 -2.77 -1.00
CA GLN A 133 2.19 -3.08 -2.00
C GLN A 133 3.44 -3.63 -1.29
N ILE A 134 3.82 -4.83 -1.64
CA ILE A 134 4.92 -5.57 -1.05
C ILE A 134 6.05 -5.64 -2.07
N PRO A 135 7.22 -5.04 -1.80
CA PRO A 135 8.36 -5.13 -2.70
C PRO A 135 8.90 -6.56 -2.79
N ALA A 136 9.52 -6.89 -3.89
CA ALA A 136 9.98 -8.24 -4.21
C ALA A 136 10.84 -8.90 -3.11
N ASN A 137 11.67 -8.13 -2.42
CA ASN A 137 12.54 -8.62 -1.34
C ASN A 137 11.76 -9.13 -0.10
N LEU A 138 10.56 -8.61 0.14
CA LEU A 138 9.64 -9.03 1.22
C LEU A 138 8.55 -9.99 0.72
N ALA A 139 8.56 -10.31 -0.58
CA ALA A 139 7.65 -11.22 -1.24
C ALA A 139 8.35 -12.55 -1.58
N PHE A 140 8.45 -12.90 -2.85
CA PHE A 140 9.08 -14.14 -3.33
C PHE A 140 10.53 -13.96 -3.79
N GLY A 141 11.10 -12.77 -3.61
CA GLY A 141 12.49 -12.47 -3.96
C GLY A 141 12.80 -12.64 -5.46
N SER A 142 14.07 -12.83 -5.75
CA SER A 142 14.56 -13.01 -7.13
C SER A 142 14.17 -14.37 -7.75
N ALA A 143 13.84 -15.36 -6.95
CA ALA A 143 13.44 -16.68 -7.42
C ALA A 143 11.99 -16.72 -7.93
N GLY A 144 11.12 -15.86 -7.39
CA GLY A 144 9.69 -15.90 -7.68
C GLY A 144 9.01 -17.16 -7.17
N ARG A 145 7.81 -17.46 -7.68
CA ARG A 145 7.07 -18.68 -7.37
C ARG A 145 6.71 -19.42 -8.65
N LYS A 146 7.01 -20.71 -8.73
CA LYS A 146 6.58 -21.56 -9.84
C LYS A 146 5.05 -21.71 -9.87
N ALA A 147 4.51 -21.90 -11.06
CA ALA A 147 3.09 -22.23 -11.21
C ALA A 147 2.77 -23.53 -10.48
N SER A 148 1.61 -23.60 -9.85
CA SER A 148 1.05 -24.79 -9.23
C SER A 148 -0.44 -24.90 -9.60
N ALA A 149 -1.08 -26.03 -9.31
CA ALA A 149 -2.48 -26.25 -9.66
C ALA A 149 -3.37 -25.09 -9.15
N GLY A 150 -4.04 -24.41 -10.08
CA GLY A 150 -4.91 -23.26 -9.78
C GLY A 150 -4.20 -21.94 -9.41
N LYS A 151 -2.86 -21.92 -9.38
CA LYS A 151 -2.09 -20.72 -9.03
C LYS A 151 -1.06 -20.40 -10.13
N PRO A 152 -1.15 -19.24 -10.78
CA PRO A 152 -0.22 -18.84 -11.82
C PRO A 152 1.20 -18.63 -11.27
N ARG A 153 2.16 -18.64 -12.19
CA ARG A 153 3.56 -18.33 -11.88
C ARG A 153 3.69 -16.86 -11.46
N ILE A 154 4.53 -16.62 -10.47
CA ILE A 154 4.97 -15.26 -10.09
C ILE A 154 6.42 -15.12 -10.52
N PRO A 155 6.76 -14.15 -11.39
CA PRO A 155 8.13 -13.91 -11.82
C PRO A 155 9.01 -13.47 -10.64
N GLY A 156 10.30 -13.75 -10.73
CA GLY A 156 11.26 -13.25 -9.76
C GLY A 156 11.42 -11.74 -9.85
N GLY A 157 11.59 -11.08 -8.73
CA GLY A 157 11.72 -9.63 -8.66
C GLY A 157 10.41 -8.86 -8.85
N ALA A 158 9.25 -9.54 -8.87
CA ALA A 158 7.95 -8.88 -9.00
C ALA A 158 7.50 -8.32 -7.64
N ASP A 159 7.07 -7.06 -7.64
CA ASP A 159 6.31 -6.48 -6.54
C ASP A 159 4.89 -7.05 -6.55
N LEU A 160 4.32 -7.18 -5.38
CA LEU A 160 2.99 -7.75 -5.20
C LEU A 160 2.03 -6.74 -4.59
N TYR A 161 0.78 -6.81 -5.02
CA TYR A 161 -0.33 -6.06 -4.44
C TYR A 161 -1.25 -7.01 -3.69
N TYR A 162 -1.55 -6.68 -2.45
CA TYR A 162 -2.48 -7.42 -1.62
C TYR A 162 -3.58 -6.51 -1.10
N GLU A 163 -4.82 -6.96 -1.23
CA GLU A 163 -5.93 -6.50 -0.40
C GLU A 163 -6.10 -7.49 0.74
N ILE A 164 -6.00 -7.03 1.98
CA ILE A 164 -6.11 -7.86 3.18
C ILE A 164 -7.30 -7.36 4.00
N ASP A 165 -8.22 -8.25 4.31
CA ASP A 165 -9.36 -8.00 5.17
C ASP A 165 -9.21 -8.83 6.45
N PHE A 166 -9.16 -8.17 7.59
CA PHE A 166 -9.06 -8.83 8.88
C PHE A 166 -10.47 -9.15 9.40
N VAL A 167 -10.88 -10.40 9.26
CA VAL A 167 -12.29 -10.83 9.48
C VAL A 167 -12.60 -11.10 10.94
N ALA A 168 -11.79 -11.92 11.63
CA ALA A 168 -12.10 -12.36 12.98
C ALA A 168 -10.88 -12.79 13.81
N PHE A 169 -11.07 -12.83 15.13
CA PHE A 169 -10.22 -13.55 16.09
C PHE A 169 -10.93 -14.82 16.54
N PRO A 170 -10.61 -16.00 15.98
CA PRO A 170 -11.20 -17.25 16.42
C PRO A 170 -10.87 -17.52 17.90
N GLY A 171 -11.90 -17.76 18.71
CA GLY A 171 -11.74 -18.00 20.16
C GLY A 171 -11.74 -16.75 21.04
N PHE A 172 -11.93 -15.56 20.47
CA PHE A 172 -12.17 -14.34 21.24
C PHE A 172 -13.68 -14.09 21.32
N GLU A 173 -14.28 -14.36 22.46
CA GLU A 173 -15.74 -14.19 22.70
C GLU A 173 -16.21 -12.72 22.64
N GLY A 174 -15.29 -11.78 22.43
CA GLY A 174 -15.59 -10.35 22.28
C GLY A 174 -16.40 -9.96 21.04
N ASP A 175 -16.59 -10.88 20.07
CA ASP A 175 -17.39 -10.62 18.88
C ASP A 175 -18.90 -10.43 19.17
N ILE A 176 -19.34 -10.88 20.36
CA ILE A 176 -20.75 -10.80 20.78
C ILE A 176 -21.11 -9.42 21.33
N TYR A 177 -20.14 -8.66 21.84
CA TYR A 177 -20.38 -7.40 22.55
C TYR A 177 -20.12 -6.13 21.70
N LEU A 178 -19.75 -6.24 20.43
CA LEU A 178 -19.42 -5.11 19.55
C LEU A 178 -20.43 -4.89 18.43
N GLN A 179 -21.65 -5.41 18.56
CA GLN A 179 -22.73 -5.25 17.57
C GLN A 179 -23.75 -4.15 17.93
N ASP A 180 -23.44 -3.27 18.90
CA ASP A 180 -24.25 -2.08 19.21
C ASP A 180 -23.62 -0.79 18.70
#